data_04c7ab2788e62c9939d5979efcf1852a
#
_entry.id   04c7ab2788e62c9939d5979efcf1852a
#
_cell.length_a   1.000
_cell.length_b   1.000
_cell.length_c   1.000
_cell.angle_alpha   90.00
_cell.angle_beta   90.00
_cell.angle_gamma   90.00
#
_symmetry.space_group_name_H-M   'P 1'
#
loop_
_entity.id
_entity.type
_entity.pdbx_description
1 polymer ?
#
loop_
_entity_poly.entity_id
_entity_poly.type
_entity_poly.pdbx_seq_one_letter_code
_entity_poly.pdbx_strand_id
1 'polypeptide(L)'
;IDYQSAWDYQESLLQENLAVKSAARINGSTLSPKELPTKHYFLFCEHTPVYTLGKSGSMDNVLLSTEQLEERGIGFYKTNRGGDITFHGLQQIVGYPILDLEKFYTDIGLYLRNMEEAIILTIAEYGITGERSKGETGVWVEPGIAGKARKIAAIGVRCSRWITMHGFALN
;
A
#
# COMPACT_ATOMS: atom_id res chain seq x y z
N ILE A 1 -9.93 -1.85 -12.40
CA ILE A 1 -9.32 -0.62 -12.94
C ILE A 1 -7.86 -0.91 -13.34
N ASP A 2 -7.35 -0.29 -14.41
CA ASP A 2 -5.92 -0.36 -14.73
C ASP A 2 -5.06 0.31 -13.65
N TYR A 3 -3.83 -0.18 -13.50
CA TYR A 3 -2.96 0.25 -12.42
C TYR A 3 -2.52 1.71 -12.54
N GLN A 4 -2.24 2.18 -13.77
CA GLN A 4 -1.77 3.55 -13.99
C GLN A 4 -2.83 4.57 -13.58
N SER A 5 -4.08 4.37 -14.01
CA SER A 5 -5.19 5.27 -13.62
C SER A 5 -5.38 5.34 -12.11
N ALA A 6 -5.28 4.20 -11.41
CA ALA A 6 -5.37 4.18 -9.95
C ALA A 6 -4.17 4.87 -9.29
N TRP A 7 -2.97 4.71 -9.83
CA TRP A 7 -1.77 5.37 -9.32
C TRP A 7 -1.84 6.88 -9.53
N ASP A 8 -2.20 7.34 -10.72
CA ASP A 8 -2.33 8.77 -11.03
C ASP A 8 -3.37 9.44 -10.13
N TYR A 9 -4.49 8.76 -9.87
CA TYR A 9 -5.50 9.27 -8.94
C TYR A 9 -4.96 9.38 -7.50
N GLN A 10 -4.26 8.36 -7.00
CA GLN A 10 -3.60 8.43 -5.69
C GLN A 10 -2.58 9.57 -5.62
N GLU A 11 -1.76 9.74 -6.67
CA GLU A 11 -0.77 10.82 -6.71
C GLU A 11 -1.47 12.19 -6.68
N SER A 12 -2.59 12.38 -7.38
CA SER A 12 -3.35 13.63 -7.32
C SER A 12 -3.83 13.97 -5.91
N LEU A 13 -4.39 12.99 -5.18
CA LEU A 13 -4.85 13.16 -3.80
C LEU A 13 -3.69 13.40 -2.82
N LEU A 14 -2.54 12.77 -3.05
CA LEU A 14 -1.31 13.04 -2.31
C LEU A 14 -0.87 14.49 -2.53
N GLN A 15 -0.83 14.95 -3.78
CA GLN A 15 -0.38 16.29 -4.12
C GLN A 15 -1.33 17.38 -3.59
N GLU A 16 -2.64 17.16 -3.57
CA GLU A 16 -3.60 18.05 -2.90
C GLU A 16 -3.22 18.29 -1.43
N ASN A 17 -2.96 17.23 -0.68
CA ASN A 17 -2.56 17.33 0.72
C ASN A 17 -1.18 17.97 0.91
N LEU A 18 -0.22 17.66 0.04
CA LEU A 18 1.11 18.28 0.06
C LEU A 18 1.05 19.78 -0.26
N ALA A 19 0.16 20.21 -1.15
CA ALA A 19 -0.06 21.60 -1.47
C ALA A 19 -0.59 22.38 -0.25
N VAL A 20 -1.55 21.82 0.51
CA VAL A 20 -2.04 22.40 1.76
C VAL A 20 -0.90 22.63 2.74
N LYS A 21 -0.06 21.62 2.98
CA LYS A 21 1.10 21.72 3.89
C LYS A 21 2.15 22.72 3.40
N SER A 22 2.38 22.78 2.09
CA SER A 22 3.33 23.73 1.50
C SER A 22 2.83 25.16 1.63
N ALA A 23 1.55 25.42 1.34
CA ALA A 23 0.94 26.73 1.46
C ALA A 23 0.98 27.25 2.91
N ALA A 24 0.64 26.38 3.87
CA ALA A 24 0.70 26.73 5.29
C ALA A 24 2.12 27.16 5.70
N ARG A 25 3.15 26.43 5.26
CA ARG A 25 4.56 26.76 5.55
C ARG A 25 4.99 28.09 4.90
N ILE A 26 4.65 28.30 3.63
CA ILE A 26 5.05 29.49 2.88
C ILE A 26 4.38 30.73 3.47
N ASN A 27 3.11 30.63 3.85
CA ASN A 27 2.32 31.74 4.37
C ASN A 27 2.56 31.98 5.88
N GLY A 28 3.50 31.29 6.52
CA GLY A 28 3.78 31.45 7.94
C GLY A 28 2.58 31.11 8.83
N SER A 29 1.78 30.11 8.46
CA SER A 29 0.60 29.70 9.22
C SER A 29 0.98 29.34 10.66
N THR A 30 0.17 29.78 11.62
CA THR A 30 0.28 29.45 13.04
C THR A 30 -0.45 28.16 13.42
N LEU A 31 -1.17 27.55 12.47
CA LEU A 31 -1.88 26.28 12.69
C LEU A 31 -0.88 25.17 12.94
N SER A 32 -1.20 24.32 13.91
CA SER A 32 -0.47 23.07 14.12
C SER A 32 -0.70 22.11 12.95
N PRO A 33 0.17 21.12 12.71
CA PRO A 33 -0.04 20.12 11.66
C PRO A 33 -1.40 19.42 11.73
N LYS A 34 -1.94 19.23 12.95
CA LYS A 34 -3.26 18.60 13.17
C LYS A 34 -4.43 19.47 12.71
N GLU A 35 -4.27 20.79 12.70
CA GLU A 35 -5.30 21.76 12.32
C GLU A 35 -5.31 22.08 10.83
N LEU A 36 -4.28 21.68 10.09
CA LEU A 36 -4.23 21.91 8.65
C LEU A 36 -5.42 21.21 7.95
N PRO A 37 -6.03 21.83 6.92
CA PRO A 37 -7.22 21.28 6.25
C PRO A 37 -6.86 20.17 5.24
N THR A 38 -5.93 19.27 5.60
CA THR A 38 -5.63 18.06 4.85
C THR A 38 -6.80 17.08 4.94
N LYS A 39 -7.00 16.29 3.89
CA LYS A 39 -8.09 15.33 3.77
C LYS A 39 -7.55 13.89 3.85
N HIS A 40 -8.41 12.99 4.30
CA HIS A 40 -8.14 11.56 4.36
C HIS A 40 -8.99 10.85 3.32
N TYR A 41 -8.39 9.91 2.60
CA TYR A 41 -9.08 9.09 1.63
C TYR A 41 -8.78 7.62 1.88
N PHE A 42 -9.72 6.77 1.59
CA PHE A 42 -9.53 5.33 1.59
C PHE A 42 -10.16 4.77 0.32
N LEU A 43 -9.32 4.39 -0.63
CA LEU A 43 -9.74 3.86 -1.92
C LEU A 43 -9.70 2.34 -1.90
N PHE A 44 -10.73 1.71 -2.45
CA PHE A 44 -10.75 0.27 -2.70
C PHE A 44 -10.89 0.02 -4.20
N CYS A 45 -10.16 -0.94 -4.72
CA CYS A 45 -10.27 -1.35 -6.11
C CYS A 45 -9.81 -2.80 -6.31
N GLU A 46 -10.10 -3.34 -7.48
CA GLU A 46 -9.45 -4.50 -8.09
C GLU A 46 -8.70 -4.03 -9.34
N HIS A 47 -7.56 -4.64 -9.60
CA HIS A 47 -6.76 -4.37 -10.80
C HIS A 47 -6.91 -5.47 -11.85
N THR A 48 -6.78 -5.11 -13.11
CA THR A 48 -6.40 -6.05 -14.15
C THR A 48 -5.02 -6.65 -13.83
N PRO A 49 -4.68 -7.85 -14.35
CA PRO A 49 -3.41 -8.51 -14.03
C PRO A 49 -2.20 -7.60 -14.22
N VAL A 50 -1.43 -7.38 -13.15
CA VAL A 50 -0.26 -6.49 -13.16
C VAL A 50 0.75 -6.89 -12.08
N TYR A 51 2.04 -6.85 -12.44
CA TYR A 51 3.13 -6.87 -11.47
C TYR A 51 3.58 -5.47 -11.13
N THR A 52 3.79 -5.22 -9.84
CA THR A 52 4.37 -3.97 -9.35
C THR A 52 5.66 -4.25 -8.59
N LEU A 53 6.76 -3.63 -9.00
CA LEU A 53 8.05 -3.75 -8.33
C LEU A 53 8.27 -2.53 -7.43
N GLY A 54 8.40 -2.76 -6.13
CA GLY A 54 8.68 -1.73 -5.14
C GLY A 54 10.15 -1.32 -5.11
N LYS A 55 10.48 -0.31 -4.31
CA LYS A 55 11.84 0.26 -4.23
C LYS A 55 12.91 -0.72 -3.74
N SER A 56 12.54 -1.69 -2.93
CA SER A 56 13.45 -2.70 -2.38
C SER A 56 13.51 -3.96 -3.24
N GLY A 57 12.77 -4.01 -4.34
CA GLY A 57 12.65 -5.19 -5.18
C GLY A 57 13.79 -5.31 -6.20
N SER A 58 14.15 -6.57 -6.51
CA SER A 58 15.07 -6.91 -7.60
C SER A 58 14.29 -7.32 -8.85
N MET A 59 14.80 -6.93 -10.02
CA MET A 59 14.32 -7.44 -11.31
C MET A 59 14.49 -8.95 -11.44
N ASP A 60 15.42 -9.55 -10.69
CA ASP A 60 15.62 -11.02 -10.67
C ASP A 60 14.39 -11.77 -10.12
N ASN A 61 13.53 -11.07 -9.37
CA ASN A 61 12.26 -11.61 -8.87
C ASN A 61 11.14 -11.58 -9.92
N VAL A 62 11.38 -10.94 -11.07
CA VAL A 62 10.46 -10.93 -12.22
C VAL A 62 10.80 -12.11 -13.11
N LEU A 63 10.13 -13.23 -12.89
CA LEU A 63 10.44 -14.51 -13.54
C LEU A 63 9.99 -14.59 -15.01
N LEU A 64 9.16 -13.68 -15.46
CA LEU A 64 8.65 -13.60 -16.85
C LEU A 64 9.41 -12.53 -17.62
N SER A 65 9.72 -12.80 -18.89
CA SER A 65 10.25 -11.79 -19.80
C SER A 65 9.16 -10.77 -20.18
N THR A 66 9.57 -9.63 -20.74
CA THR A 66 8.63 -8.59 -21.21
C THR A 66 7.64 -9.17 -22.23
N GLU A 67 8.15 -9.98 -23.17
CA GLU A 67 7.33 -10.62 -24.21
C GLU A 67 6.31 -11.59 -23.59
N GLN A 68 6.71 -12.37 -22.58
CA GLN A 68 5.83 -13.28 -21.87
C GLN A 68 4.75 -12.55 -21.07
N LEU A 69 5.05 -11.36 -20.52
CA LEU A 69 4.07 -10.52 -19.85
C LEU A 69 3.04 -9.97 -20.86
N GLU A 70 3.51 -9.46 -21.99
CA GLU A 70 2.66 -8.94 -23.07
C GLU A 70 1.73 -10.01 -23.64
N GLU A 71 2.27 -11.21 -23.97
CA GLU A 71 1.48 -12.35 -24.46
C GLU A 71 0.34 -12.76 -23.50
N ARG A 72 0.55 -12.58 -22.18
CA ARG A 72 -0.43 -12.90 -21.14
C ARG A 72 -1.33 -11.72 -20.76
N GLY A 73 -1.13 -10.56 -21.37
CA GLY A 73 -1.87 -9.35 -21.03
C GLY A 73 -1.61 -8.86 -19.59
N ILE A 74 -0.41 -9.12 -19.04
CA ILE A 74 -0.02 -8.74 -17.68
C ILE A 74 0.80 -7.44 -17.74
N GLY A 75 0.32 -6.39 -17.07
CA GLY A 75 1.05 -5.14 -16.92
C GLY A 75 2.28 -5.28 -16.02
N PHE A 76 3.24 -4.37 -16.18
CA PHE A 76 4.40 -4.27 -15.29
C PHE A 76 4.74 -2.82 -14.97
N TYR A 77 4.87 -2.49 -13.69
CA TYR A 77 5.21 -1.13 -13.23
C TYR A 77 6.31 -1.15 -12.17
N LYS A 78 7.35 -0.34 -12.37
CA LYS A 78 8.28 0.03 -11.30
C LYS A 78 7.66 1.16 -10.50
N THR A 79 7.47 0.95 -9.20
CA THR A 79 6.72 1.86 -8.34
C THR A 79 7.61 2.50 -7.28
N ASN A 80 7.06 3.51 -6.61
CA ASN A 80 7.75 4.22 -5.53
C ASN A 80 7.30 3.77 -4.11
N ARG A 81 6.51 2.68 -4.00
CA ARG A 81 6.15 2.05 -2.72
C ARG A 81 7.33 1.27 -2.12
N GLY A 82 7.27 1.02 -0.83
CA GLY A 82 8.16 0.05 -0.18
C GLY A 82 7.86 -1.39 -0.59
N GLY A 83 8.77 -2.30 -0.23
CA GLY A 83 8.66 -3.74 -0.53
C GLY A 83 9.22 -4.14 -1.88
N ASP A 84 9.07 -5.42 -2.19
CA ASP A 84 9.56 -6.11 -3.39
C ASP A 84 8.46 -6.22 -4.46
N ILE A 85 8.48 -7.27 -5.27
CA ILE A 85 7.47 -7.54 -6.30
C ILE A 85 6.14 -7.96 -5.67
N THR A 86 5.04 -7.52 -6.26
CA THR A 86 3.68 -7.93 -5.91
C THR A 86 2.88 -8.11 -7.19
N PHE A 87 2.09 -9.17 -7.26
CA PHE A 87 1.09 -9.37 -8.31
C PHE A 87 -0.27 -8.83 -7.82
N HIS A 88 -0.95 -8.13 -8.70
CA HIS A 88 -2.36 -7.75 -8.52
C HIS A 88 -3.19 -8.37 -9.63
N GLY A 89 -4.42 -8.76 -9.33
CA GLY A 89 -5.34 -9.37 -10.27
C GLY A 89 -6.78 -9.35 -9.76
N LEU A 90 -7.68 -9.95 -10.53
CA LEU A 90 -9.09 -10.07 -10.17
C LEU A 90 -9.26 -10.89 -8.89
N GLN A 91 -10.30 -10.56 -8.11
CA GLN A 91 -10.64 -11.14 -6.81
C GLN A 91 -9.64 -10.78 -5.68
N GLN A 92 -8.63 -9.95 -5.95
CA GLN A 92 -7.77 -9.39 -4.92
C GLN A 92 -8.29 -7.98 -4.55
N ILE A 93 -8.62 -7.78 -3.28
CA ILE A 93 -9.03 -6.46 -2.78
C ILE A 93 -7.79 -5.63 -2.54
N VAL A 94 -7.66 -4.51 -3.25
CA VAL A 94 -6.56 -3.56 -3.04
C VAL A 94 -7.09 -2.31 -2.34
N GLY A 95 -6.44 -1.95 -1.23
CA GLY A 95 -6.79 -0.78 -0.42
C GLY A 95 -5.66 0.25 -0.42
N TYR A 96 -6.01 1.50 -0.70
CA TYR A 96 -5.09 2.63 -0.73
C TYR A 96 -5.51 3.71 0.28
N PRO A 97 -5.02 3.65 1.54
CA PRO A 97 -5.26 4.72 2.51
C PRO A 97 -4.30 5.89 2.25
N ILE A 98 -4.85 7.05 1.93
CA ILE A 98 -4.13 8.30 1.75
C ILE A 98 -4.45 9.17 2.96
N LEU A 99 -3.58 9.11 3.96
CA LEU A 99 -3.80 9.68 5.29
C LEU A 99 -2.70 10.70 5.62
N ASP A 100 -3.07 11.75 6.34
CA ASP A 100 -2.12 12.62 7.00
C ASP A 100 -1.82 12.07 8.40
N LEU A 101 -0.69 11.42 8.56
CA LEU A 101 -0.30 10.79 9.81
C LEU A 101 -0.01 11.81 10.93
N GLU A 102 0.30 13.08 10.62
CA GLU A 102 0.47 14.11 11.63
C GLU A 102 -0.82 14.39 12.43
N LYS A 103 -1.97 14.00 11.88
CA LYS A 103 -3.27 14.07 12.59
C LYS A 103 -3.48 12.94 13.60
N PHE A 104 -2.68 11.88 13.52
CA PHE A 104 -2.74 10.71 14.39
C PHE A 104 -1.42 10.56 15.16
N TYR A 105 -0.40 10.05 14.49
CA TYR A 105 0.95 9.82 15.00
C TYR A 105 1.96 9.79 13.85
N THR A 106 3.18 10.21 14.11
CA THR A 106 4.28 10.27 13.11
C THR A 106 5.22 9.06 13.28
N ASP A 107 4.69 7.87 13.02
CA ASP A 107 5.41 6.61 13.09
C ASP A 107 4.93 5.66 11.99
N ILE A 108 5.78 5.42 10.99
CA ILE A 108 5.46 4.53 9.86
C ILE A 108 5.44 3.07 10.30
N GLY A 109 6.29 2.68 11.24
CA GLY A 109 6.29 1.32 11.77
C GLY A 109 4.97 0.99 12.46
N LEU A 110 4.49 1.89 13.32
CA LEU A 110 3.19 1.77 13.97
C LEU A 110 2.04 1.77 12.94
N TYR A 111 2.12 2.62 11.92
CA TYR A 111 1.12 2.66 10.85
C TYR A 111 1.01 1.30 10.13
N LEU A 112 2.13 0.68 9.78
CA LEU A 112 2.15 -0.65 9.16
C LEU A 112 1.57 -1.71 10.09
N ARG A 113 1.92 -1.69 11.38
CA ARG A 113 1.37 -2.64 12.38
C ARG A 113 -0.15 -2.47 12.57
N ASN A 114 -0.64 -1.23 12.56
CA ASN A 114 -2.09 -0.96 12.65
C ASN A 114 -2.83 -1.43 11.39
N MET A 115 -2.22 -1.31 10.22
CA MET A 115 -2.80 -1.83 8.97
C MET A 115 -2.87 -3.36 8.98
N GLU A 116 -1.81 -4.02 9.44
CA GLU A 116 -1.83 -5.48 9.63
C GLU A 116 -2.91 -5.90 10.63
N GLU A 117 -3.04 -5.19 11.76
CA GLU A 117 -4.06 -5.48 12.76
C GLU A 117 -5.47 -5.34 12.18
N ALA A 118 -5.74 -4.25 11.46
CA ALA A 118 -7.03 -4.03 10.82
C ALA A 118 -7.39 -5.17 9.85
N ILE A 119 -6.42 -5.66 9.08
CA ILE A 119 -6.60 -6.79 8.17
C ILE A 119 -6.84 -8.09 8.96
N ILE A 120 -6.04 -8.35 10.00
CA ILE A 120 -6.18 -9.54 10.86
C ILE A 120 -7.58 -9.59 11.46
N LEU A 121 -8.05 -8.50 12.04
CA LEU A 121 -9.40 -8.41 12.60
C LEU A 121 -10.48 -8.59 11.54
N THR A 122 -10.28 -8.01 10.35
CA THR A 122 -11.25 -8.14 9.25
C THR A 122 -11.40 -9.58 8.79
N ILE A 123 -10.29 -10.31 8.56
CA ILE A 123 -10.36 -11.69 8.08
C ILE A 123 -10.83 -12.67 9.17
N ALA A 124 -10.67 -12.31 10.45
CA ALA A 124 -11.20 -13.08 11.56
C ALA A 124 -12.74 -13.17 11.54
N GLU A 125 -13.44 -12.13 11.06
CA GLU A 125 -14.90 -12.16 10.85
C GLU A 125 -15.34 -13.23 9.83
N TYR A 126 -14.41 -13.68 8.97
CA TYR A 126 -14.62 -14.75 8.00
C TYR A 126 -14.06 -16.10 8.47
N GLY A 127 -13.68 -16.21 9.74
CA GLY A 127 -13.14 -17.45 10.33
C GLY A 127 -11.69 -17.76 9.93
N ILE A 128 -10.95 -16.77 9.41
CA ILE A 128 -9.55 -16.93 8.99
C ILE A 128 -8.65 -16.37 10.08
N THR A 129 -7.75 -17.20 10.61
CA THR A 129 -6.73 -16.75 11.58
C THR A 129 -5.55 -16.13 10.83
N GLY A 130 -5.45 -14.81 10.88
CA GLY A 130 -4.31 -14.05 10.36
C GLY A 130 -3.27 -13.80 11.43
N GLU A 131 -2.00 -13.84 11.05
CA GLU A 131 -0.85 -13.63 11.94
C GLU A 131 0.21 -12.75 11.28
N ARG A 132 1.08 -12.16 12.12
CA ARG A 132 2.31 -11.51 11.65
C ARG A 132 3.43 -12.52 11.54
N SER A 133 4.26 -12.41 10.50
CA SER A 133 5.51 -13.18 10.38
C SER A 133 6.70 -12.34 10.86
N LYS A 134 7.60 -12.93 11.63
CA LYS A 134 8.77 -12.22 12.18
C LYS A 134 9.69 -11.71 11.07
N GLY A 135 9.94 -10.40 11.05
CA GLY A 135 10.83 -9.77 10.06
C GLY A 135 10.15 -9.45 8.73
N GLU A 136 8.87 -9.81 8.57
CA GLU A 136 8.10 -9.59 7.36
C GLU A 136 6.99 -8.55 7.58
N THR A 137 6.66 -7.79 6.56
CA THR A 137 5.49 -6.93 6.55
C THR A 137 4.35 -7.60 5.79
N GLY A 138 3.13 -7.53 6.34
CA GLY A 138 1.94 -8.14 5.76
C GLY A 138 1.27 -9.12 6.73
N VAL A 139 0.19 -9.75 6.27
CA VAL A 139 -0.57 -10.71 7.06
C VAL A 139 -0.43 -12.10 6.45
N TRP A 140 -0.25 -13.08 7.31
CA TRP A 140 0.03 -14.46 6.95
C TRP A 140 -0.99 -15.41 7.57
N VAL A 141 -1.17 -16.55 6.94
CA VAL A 141 -1.87 -17.70 7.48
C VAL A 141 -0.83 -18.79 7.72
N GLU A 142 -0.83 -19.38 8.91
CA GLU A 142 0.06 -20.46 9.35
C GLU A 142 1.57 -20.15 9.16
N PRO A 143 2.08 -18.94 9.54
CA PRO A 143 3.47 -18.55 9.29
C PRO A 143 4.49 -19.39 10.04
N GLY A 144 4.09 -20.01 11.16
CA GLY A 144 4.94 -20.88 11.98
C GLY A 144 5.01 -22.33 11.53
N ILE A 145 4.24 -22.75 10.51
CA ILE A 145 4.18 -24.14 10.06
C ILE A 145 4.97 -24.30 8.75
N ALA A 146 6.04 -25.07 8.79
CA ALA A 146 6.86 -25.31 7.62
C ALA A 146 6.04 -25.84 6.43
N GLY A 147 6.18 -25.23 5.27
CA GLY A 147 5.48 -25.58 4.04
C GLY A 147 3.99 -25.16 3.99
N LYS A 148 3.46 -24.49 5.03
CA LYS A 148 2.07 -24.01 5.06
C LYS A 148 1.94 -22.50 5.12
N ALA A 149 3.02 -21.78 5.38
CA ALA A 149 3.01 -20.33 5.45
C ALA A 149 2.52 -19.71 4.13
N ARG A 150 1.47 -18.89 4.20
CA ARG A 150 0.87 -18.20 3.06
C ARG A 150 0.63 -16.75 3.40
N LYS A 151 1.14 -15.84 2.59
CA LYS A 151 0.86 -14.42 2.75
C LYS A 151 -0.53 -14.11 2.16
N ILE A 152 -1.50 -13.83 3.03
CA ILE A 152 -2.86 -13.46 2.61
C ILE A 152 -2.97 -11.98 2.27
N ALA A 153 -2.18 -11.11 2.91
CA ALA A 153 -2.14 -9.71 2.57
C ALA A 153 -0.70 -9.20 2.44
N ALA A 154 -0.40 -8.60 1.31
CA ALA A 154 0.83 -7.85 1.08
C ALA A 154 0.61 -6.37 1.42
N ILE A 155 1.62 -5.71 2.01
CA ILE A 155 1.57 -4.29 2.38
C ILE A 155 2.82 -3.61 1.87
N GLY A 156 2.63 -2.50 1.16
CA GLY A 156 3.72 -1.65 0.68
C GLY A 156 3.25 -0.22 0.54
N VAL A 157 3.83 0.70 1.31
CA VAL A 157 3.41 2.11 1.36
C VAL A 157 4.53 3.05 0.90
N ARG A 158 4.14 4.25 0.52
CA ARG A 158 4.98 5.43 0.41
C ARG A 158 4.47 6.47 1.41
N CYS A 159 5.38 7.18 2.04
CA CYS A 159 5.05 8.34 2.87
C CYS A 159 5.87 9.54 2.43
N SER A 160 5.20 10.68 2.25
CA SER A 160 5.84 11.96 1.92
C SER A 160 5.27 13.05 2.81
N ARG A 161 6.13 13.69 3.61
CA ARG A 161 5.71 14.69 4.62
C ARG A 161 4.53 14.20 5.47
N TRP A 162 4.58 12.95 5.88
CA TRP A 162 3.55 12.24 6.65
C TRP A 162 2.22 12.02 5.95
N ILE A 163 2.12 12.29 4.63
CA ILE A 163 0.99 11.84 3.81
C ILE A 163 1.33 10.46 3.24
N THR A 164 0.45 9.49 3.45
CA THR A 164 0.62 8.11 2.96
C THR A 164 0.05 7.95 1.56
N MET A 165 0.51 6.92 0.86
CA MET A 165 0.06 6.51 -0.47
C MET A 165 0.38 5.04 -0.68
N HIS A 166 -0.27 4.38 -1.63
CA HIS A 166 -0.32 2.93 -1.77
C HIS A 166 -0.96 2.29 -0.53
N GLY A 167 -0.71 1.03 -0.23
CA GLY A 167 -1.38 0.39 0.90
C GLY A 167 -1.22 -1.11 0.92
N PHE A 168 -2.32 -1.85 0.75
CA PHE A 168 -2.33 -3.31 0.87
C PHE A 168 -3.07 -3.97 -0.29
N ALA A 169 -2.75 -5.25 -0.47
CA ALA A 169 -3.45 -6.17 -1.36
C ALA A 169 -3.83 -7.42 -0.56
N LEU A 170 -5.12 -7.72 -0.47
CA LEU A 170 -5.71 -8.83 0.26
C LEU A 170 -6.29 -9.84 -0.72
N ASN A 171 -5.85 -11.11 -0.62
CA ASN A 171 -6.31 -12.23 -1.44
C ASN A 171 -7.50 -12.95 -0.81
#